data_8c21cedd0c494ced3f14609a130a51ee
#
_entry.id   8c21cedd0c494ced3f14609a130a51ee
#
_cell.length_a   1.000
_cell.length_b   1.000
_cell.length_c   1.000
_cell.angle_alpha   90.00
_cell.angle_beta   90.00
_cell.angle_gamma   90.00
#
_symmetry.space_group_name_H-M   'P 1'
#
loop_
_entity.id
_entity.type
_entity.pdbx_description
1 polymer ?
#
loop_
_entity_poly.entity_id
_entity_poly.type
_entity_poly.pdbx_seq_one_letter_code
_entity_poly.pdbx_strand_id
1 'polypeptide(L)'
;MEIFNDPKKLKKLKGFSDLMLEFNIEKYNLFKEMSEKYGWDNIYTQDIRYDLIRMVIMDCHIKKGFFTISDLTGVTDLNIRSIERFLSKSVIVGYLEKKPGKDRRVVEYHATEKSTHLLKAYLKLTKKGAELFHLDSEDTAELSNLSPKELKDFLDWSEDKI
;
A
#
# COMPACT_ATOMS: atom_id res chain seq x y z
N MET A 1 12.28 -10.67 -27.00
CA MET A 1 11.98 -9.72 -25.89
C MET A 1 13.28 -9.01 -25.50
N GLU A 2 13.38 -7.73 -25.81
CA GLU A 2 14.63 -6.97 -25.60
C GLU A 2 14.93 -6.69 -24.12
N ILE A 3 13.87 -6.59 -23.28
CA ILE A 3 14.01 -6.27 -21.85
C ILE A 3 14.87 -7.30 -21.08
N PHE A 4 14.80 -8.58 -21.45
CA PHE A 4 15.55 -9.65 -20.79
C PHE A 4 17.01 -9.78 -21.26
N ASN A 5 17.34 -9.10 -22.34
CA ASN A 5 18.70 -9.09 -22.88
C ASN A 5 19.49 -7.87 -22.42
N ASP A 6 18.85 -6.93 -21.71
CA ASP A 6 19.51 -5.73 -21.19
C ASP A 6 19.84 -5.87 -19.68
N PRO A 7 21.12 -6.06 -19.32
CA PRO A 7 21.55 -6.19 -17.93
C PRO A 7 21.18 -4.99 -17.04
N LYS A 8 21.04 -3.78 -17.63
CA LYS A 8 20.65 -2.58 -16.90
C LYS A 8 19.18 -2.62 -16.52
N LYS A 9 18.31 -3.08 -17.42
CA LYS A 9 16.88 -3.26 -17.16
C LYS A 9 16.62 -4.33 -16.11
N LEU A 10 17.34 -5.46 -16.19
CA LEU A 10 17.29 -6.52 -15.17
C LEU A 10 17.71 -6.03 -13.79
N LYS A 11 18.78 -5.25 -13.70
CA LYS A 11 19.22 -4.67 -12.43
C LYS A 11 18.16 -3.74 -11.82
N LYS A 12 17.44 -2.97 -12.63
CA LYS A 12 16.34 -2.11 -12.19
C LYS A 12 15.16 -2.94 -11.65
N LEU A 13 14.77 -4.01 -12.38
CA LEU A 13 13.69 -4.92 -11.96
C LEU A 13 14.03 -5.59 -10.63
N LYS A 14 15.26 -6.08 -10.46
CA LYS A 14 15.71 -6.64 -9.19
C LYS A 14 15.64 -5.61 -8.07
N GLY A 15 16.15 -4.41 -8.28
CA GLY A 15 16.09 -3.33 -7.30
C GLY A 15 14.65 -2.98 -6.90
N PHE A 16 13.70 -3.05 -7.84
CA PHE A 16 12.28 -2.85 -7.52
C PHE A 16 11.71 -4.01 -6.69
N SER A 17 12.03 -5.25 -7.05
CA SER A 17 11.62 -6.43 -6.28
C SER A 17 12.12 -6.35 -4.85
N ASP A 18 13.39 -5.98 -4.65
CA ASP A 18 14.00 -5.81 -3.33
C ASP A 18 13.27 -4.70 -2.53
N LEU A 19 12.94 -3.57 -3.15
CA LEU A 19 12.16 -2.50 -2.51
C LEU A 19 10.76 -2.93 -2.12
N MET A 20 10.07 -3.67 -2.98
CA MET A 20 8.74 -4.20 -2.68
C MET A 20 8.79 -5.19 -1.52
N LEU A 21 9.81 -6.04 -1.48
CA LEU A 21 10.03 -6.97 -0.37
C LEU A 21 10.30 -6.20 0.94
N GLU A 22 11.23 -5.23 0.93
CA GLU A 22 11.54 -4.37 2.08
C GLU A 22 10.26 -3.70 2.62
N PHE A 23 9.47 -3.09 1.72
CA PHE A 23 8.21 -2.44 2.09
C PHE A 23 7.21 -3.42 2.73
N ASN A 24 7.03 -4.61 2.15
CA ASN A 24 6.10 -5.60 2.69
C ASN A 24 6.57 -6.15 4.03
N ILE A 25 7.88 -6.29 4.25
CA ILE A 25 8.46 -6.68 5.55
C ILE A 25 8.20 -5.57 6.58
N GLU A 26 8.47 -4.30 6.25
CA GLU A 26 8.18 -3.16 7.15
C GLU A 26 6.68 -3.10 7.49
N LYS A 27 5.81 -3.28 6.50
CA LYS A 27 4.35 -3.32 6.69
C LYS A 27 3.92 -4.48 7.60
N TYR A 28 4.46 -5.67 7.37
CA TYR A 28 4.19 -6.85 8.20
C TYR A 28 4.61 -6.63 9.66
N ASN A 29 5.81 -6.12 9.88
CA ASN A 29 6.33 -5.85 11.21
C ASN A 29 5.49 -4.80 11.94
N LEU A 30 5.09 -3.74 11.25
CA LEU A 30 4.17 -2.73 11.79
C LEU A 30 2.84 -3.35 12.21
N PHE A 31 2.22 -4.15 11.36
CA PHE A 31 0.94 -4.78 11.65
C PHE A 31 1.03 -5.81 12.78
N LYS A 32 2.15 -6.53 12.86
CA LYS A 32 2.44 -7.44 13.96
C LYS A 32 2.52 -6.68 15.29
N GLU A 33 3.29 -5.57 15.31
CA GLU A 33 3.36 -4.69 16.48
C GLU A 33 1.99 -4.14 16.87
N MET A 34 1.19 -3.70 15.90
CA MET A 34 -0.16 -3.22 16.14
C MET A 34 -1.06 -4.28 16.75
N SER A 35 -0.97 -5.52 16.28
CA SER A 35 -1.73 -6.64 16.83
C SER A 35 -1.31 -6.97 18.26
N GLU A 36 0.00 -7.10 18.52
CA GLU A 36 0.55 -7.50 19.81
C GLU A 36 0.39 -6.41 20.88
N LYS A 37 0.69 -5.17 20.54
CA LYS A 37 0.75 -4.06 21.51
C LYS A 37 -0.60 -3.37 21.72
N TYR A 38 -1.43 -3.31 20.69
CA TYR A 38 -2.67 -2.54 20.71
C TYR A 38 -3.93 -3.39 20.54
N GLY A 39 -3.79 -4.73 20.50
CA GLY A 39 -4.91 -5.64 20.34
C GLY A 39 -5.68 -5.41 19.04
N TRP A 40 -5.00 -5.05 17.97
CA TRP A 40 -5.62 -4.95 16.66
C TRP A 40 -5.97 -6.34 16.15
N ASP A 41 -7.24 -6.58 15.84
CA ASP A 41 -7.71 -7.89 15.41
C ASP A 41 -7.01 -8.33 14.12
N ASN A 42 -6.57 -9.58 14.05
CA ASN A 42 -5.87 -10.15 12.90
C ASN A 42 -6.65 -9.99 11.58
N ILE A 43 -7.99 -9.95 11.64
CA ILE A 43 -8.82 -9.73 10.46
C ILE A 43 -8.46 -8.43 9.73
N TYR A 44 -8.08 -7.36 10.45
CA TYR A 44 -7.72 -6.08 9.85
C TYR A 44 -6.33 -6.07 9.22
N THR A 45 -5.49 -7.04 9.55
CA THR A 45 -4.12 -7.14 9.05
C THR A 45 -3.95 -8.18 7.95
N GLN A 46 -4.86 -9.16 7.86
CA GLN A 46 -4.77 -10.28 6.92
C GLN A 46 -5.74 -10.18 5.74
N ASP A 47 -6.80 -9.39 5.88
CA ASP A 47 -7.81 -9.25 4.85
C ASP A 47 -7.44 -8.11 3.88
N ILE A 48 -7.21 -8.45 2.62
CA ILE A 48 -6.82 -7.53 1.55
C ILE A 48 -7.81 -6.36 1.36
N ARG A 49 -9.07 -6.54 1.73
CA ARG A 49 -10.08 -5.49 1.66
C ARG A 49 -9.74 -4.32 2.57
N TYR A 50 -9.22 -4.60 3.77
CA TYR A 50 -8.75 -3.54 4.68
C TYR A 50 -7.43 -2.94 4.24
N ASP A 51 -6.59 -3.67 3.49
CA ASP A 51 -5.41 -3.08 2.84
C ASP A 51 -5.82 -2.03 1.82
N LEU A 52 -6.82 -2.33 0.99
CA LEU A 52 -7.35 -1.38 0.02
C LEU A 52 -7.99 -0.16 0.69
N ILE A 53 -8.75 -0.36 1.76
CA ILE A 53 -9.30 0.73 2.59
C ILE A 53 -8.18 1.62 3.12
N ARG A 54 -7.08 1.06 3.63
CA ARG A 54 -5.91 1.85 4.10
C ARG A 54 -5.25 2.65 3.00
N MET A 55 -5.14 2.09 1.79
CA MET A 55 -4.61 2.82 0.63
C MET A 55 -5.47 4.01 0.26
N VAL A 56 -6.80 3.86 0.26
CA VAL A 56 -7.73 4.97 0.00
C VAL A 56 -7.67 6.02 1.10
N ILE A 57 -7.57 5.62 2.36
CA ILE A 57 -7.36 6.54 3.49
C ILE A 57 -6.09 7.37 3.27
N MET A 58 -5.00 6.73 2.88
CA MET A 58 -3.73 7.39 2.63
C MET A 58 -3.81 8.35 1.44
N ASP A 59 -4.44 7.94 0.35
CA ASP A 59 -4.66 8.78 -0.83
C ASP A 59 -5.50 10.03 -0.49
N CYS A 60 -6.60 9.85 0.22
CA CYS A 60 -7.43 10.95 0.70
C CYS A 60 -6.64 11.90 1.62
N HIS A 61 -5.82 11.35 2.51
CA HIS A 61 -5.01 12.17 3.42
C HIS A 61 -3.98 13.01 2.67
N ILE A 62 -3.31 12.44 1.67
CA ILE A 62 -2.36 13.17 0.82
C ILE A 62 -3.07 14.28 0.03
N LYS A 63 -4.25 14.00 -0.54
CA LYS A 63 -4.97 14.92 -1.42
C LYS A 63 -5.71 16.04 -0.69
N LYS A 64 -6.30 15.76 0.45
CA LYS A 64 -7.20 16.70 1.15
C LYS A 64 -7.01 16.80 2.66
N GLY A 65 -6.08 16.03 3.25
CA GLY A 65 -5.75 16.06 4.67
C GLY A 65 -6.71 15.28 5.59
N PHE A 66 -7.83 14.80 5.07
CA PHE A 66 -8.83 14.03 5.82
C PHE A 66 -9.61 13.08 4.90
N PHE A 67 -10.43 12.23 5.49
CA PHE A 67 -11.42 11.42 4.77
C PHE A 67 -12.70 11.26 5.58
N THR A 68 -13.74 10.81 4.92
CA THR A 68 -15.06 10.50 5.49
C THR A 68 -15.42 9.04 5.21
N ILE A 69 -16.46 8.52 5.86
CA ILE A 69 -16.95 7.17 5.56
C ILE A 69 -17.39 7.06 4.10
N SER A 70 -17.94 8.12 3.52
CA SER A 70 -18.37 8.13 2.12
C SER A 70 -17.22 7.90 1.14
N ASP A 71 -16.01 8.33 1.47
CA ASP A 71 -14.83 8.10 0.64
C ASP A 71 -14.42 6.62 0.60
N LEU A 72 -14.81 5.84 1.60
CA LEU A 72 -14.48 4.42 1.74
C LEU A 72 -15.60 3.49 1.28
N THR A 73 -16.82 4.04 1.12
CA THR A 73 -17.98 3.26 0.71
C THR A 73 -17.85 2.86 -0.77
N GLY A 74 -18.05 1.56 -1.05
CA GLY A 74 -17.97 1.05 -2.42
C GLY A 74 -16.55 0.78 -2.94
N VAL A 75 -15.52 1.04 -2.15
CA VAL A 75 -14.12 0.70 -2.48
C VAL A 75 -13.93 -0.82 -2.46
N THR A 76 -14.61 -1.49 -1.55
CA THR A 76 -14.63 -2.95 -1.42
C THR A 76 -16.06 -3.43 -1.20
N ASP A 77 -16.26 -4.73 -1.11
CA ASP A 77 -17.53 -5.38 -0.73
C ASP A 77 -17.81 -5.35 0.79
N LEU A 78 -16.97 -4.68 1.57
CA LEU A 78 -17.20 -4.49 2.99
C LEU A 78 -18.47 -3.64 3.23
N ASN A 79 -19.34 -4.12 4.10
CA ASN A 79 -20.47 -3.34 4.51
C ASN A 79 -20.04 -2.16 5.43
N ILE A 80 -20.88 -1.13 5.48
CA ILE A 80 -20.62 0.09 6.25
C ILE A 80 -20.27 -0.21 7.71
N ARG A 81 -20.95 -1.17 8.38
CA ARG A 81 -20.68 -1.53 9.77
C ARG A 81 -19.27 -2.08 9.99
N SER A 82 -18.75 -2.85 9.00
CA SER A 82 -17.38 -3.37 9.05
C SER A 82 -16.35 -2.23 8.93
N ILE A 83 -16.61 -1.28 8.04
CA ILE A 83 -15.79 -0.07 7.89
C ILE A 83 -15.82 0.76 9.18
N GLU A 84 -17.00 1.01 9.74
CA GLU A 84 -17.16 1.76 11.01
C GLU A 84 -16.43 1.10 12.18
N ARG A 85 -16.48 -0.23 12.30
CA ARG A 85 -15.73 -0.96 13.33
C ARG A 85 -14.23 -0.78 13.16
N PHE A 86 -13.74 -0.93 11.94
CA PHE A 86 -12.33 -0.70 11.61
C PHE A 86 -11.88 0.72 11.96
N LEU A 87 -12.66 1.73 11.58
CA LEU A 87 -12.37 3.13 11.90
C LEU A 87 -12.44 3.40 13.40
N SER A 88 -13.44 2.86 14.09
CA SER A 88 -13.58 3.01 15.54
C SER A 88 -12.38 2.39 16.26
N LYS A 89 -11.92 1.22 15.85
CA LYS A 89 -10.73 0.59 16.41
C LYS A 89 -9.47 1.43 16.10
N SER A 90 -9.36 1.96 14.89
CA SER A 90 -8.25 2.84 14.49
C SER A 90 -8.17 4.11 15.34
N VAL A 91 -9.32 4.66 15.73
CA VAL A 91 -9.40 5.81 16.65
C VAL A 91 -8.97 5.40 18.06
N ILE A 92 -9.49 4.27 18.58
CA ILE A 92 -9.15 3.78 19.94
C ILE A 92 -7.65 3.56 20.09
N VAL A 93 -6.99 2.98 19.08
CA VAL A 93 -5.55 2.73 19.13
C VAL A 93 -4.72 3.97 18.78
N GLY A 94 -5.37 5.09 18.44
CA GLY A 94 -4.73 6.38 18.22
C GLY A 94 -4.08 6.55 16.84
N TYR A 95 -4.48 5.77 15.83
CA TYR A 95 -4.04 5.96 14.44
C TYR A 95 -4.86 7.01 13.69
N LEU A 96 -6.10 7.19 14.09
CA LEU A 96 -7.00 8.19 13.55
C LEU A 96 -7.57 9.04 14.67
N GLU A 97 -7.91 10.27 14.36
CA GLU A 97 -8.73 11.14 15.19
C GLU A 97 -10.00 11.54 14.43
N LYS A 98 -11.10 11.71 15.19
CA LYS A 98 -12.36 12.21 14.67
C LYS A 98 -12.47 13.70 14.88
N LYS A 99 -12.89 14.43 13.86
CA LYS A 99 -13.23 15.86 13.97
C LYS A 99 -14.59 16.13 13.31
N PRO A 100 -15.36 17.09 13.80
CA PRO A 100 -16.53 17.56 13.07
C PRO A 100 -16.07 18.24 11.79
N GLY A 101 -16.70 17.89 10.67
CA GLY A 101 -16.45 18.56 9.40
C GLY A 101 -17.05 19.98 9.36
N LYS A 102 -16.83 20.69 8.27
CA LYS A 102 -17.45 22.00 8.01
C LYS A 102 -18.99 21.91 8.10
N ASP A 103 -19.57 20.86 7.54
CA ASP A 103 -20.93 20.44 7.85
C ASP A 103 -20.88 19.54 9.10
N ARG A 104 -21.49 20.00 10.20
CA ARG A 104 -21.53 19.27 11.49
C ARG A 104 -22.16 17.89 11.39
N ARG A 105 -22.87 17.58 10.30
CA ARG A 105 -23.45 16.25 10.03
C ARG A 105 -22.39 15.26 9.51
N VAL A 106 -21.27 15.77 9.04
CA VAL A 106 -20.20 14.96 8.47
C VAL A 106 -19.08 14.81 9.49
N VAL A 107 -18.65 13.59 9.71
CA VAL A 107 -17.48 13.27 10.55
C VAL A 107 -16.28 13.11 9.65
N GLU A 108 -15.26 13.91 9.91
CA GLU A 108 -13.95 13.80 9.27
C GLU A 108 -13.02 12.95 10.13
N TYR A 109 -12.24 12.12 9.46
CA TYR A 109 -11.17 11.34 10.06
C TYR A 109 -9.83 11.87 9.59
N HIS A 110 -8.94 12.12 10.52
CA HIS A 110 -7.60 12.63 10.27
C HIS A 110 -6.56 11.62 10.73
N ALA A 111 -5.46 11.49 9.97
CA ALA A 111 -4.32 10.70 10.38
C ALA A 111 -3.61 11.40 11.56
N THR A 112 -3.16 10.62 12.53
CA THR A 112 -2.35 11.12 13.64
C THR A 112 -0.86 11.00 13.32
N GLU A 113 0.00 11.60 14.14
CA GLU A 113 1.44 11.42 14.04
C GLU A 113 1.84 9.94 14.10
N LYS A 114 1.13 9.14 14.92
CA LYS A 114 1.35 7.71 15.05
C LYS A 114 1.11 6.94 13.74
N SER A 115 0.15 7.37 12.91
CA SER A 115 -0.13 6.76 11.61
C SER A 115 0.85 7.15 10.51
N THR A 116 1.69 8.16 10.74
CA THR A 116 2.64 8.65 9.73
C THR A 116 3.76 7.67 9.41
N HIS A 117 4.03 6.68 10.26
CA HIS A 117 5.07 5.69 9.98
C HIS A 117 4.80 4.89 8.69
N LEU A 118 3.57 4.40 8.52
CA LEU A 118 3.20 3.68 7.29
C LEU A 118 3.23 4.59 6.06
N LEU A 119 2.78 5.84 6.21
CA LEU A 119 2.87 6.83 5.15
C LEU A 119 4.32 7.12 4.76
N LYS A 120 5.22 7.28 5.74
CA LYS A 120 6.67 7.49 5.48
C LYS A 120 7.28 6.29 4.75
N ALA A 121 6.97 5.06 5.16
CA ALA A 121 7.44 3.85 4.48
C ALA A 121 6.95 3.80 3.03
N TYR A 122 5.69 4.14 2.80
CA TYR A 122 5.11 4.20 1.46
C TYR A 122 5.74 5.30 0.59
N LEU A 123 5.94 6.51 1.13
CA LEU A 123 6.60 7.60 0.40
C LEU A 123 8.07 7.27 0.08
N LYS A 124 8.77 6.60 0.99
CA LYS A 124 10.12 6.09 0.76
C LYS A 124 10.14 5.08 -0.40
N LEU A 125 9.20 4.14 -0.41
CA LEU A 125 9.03 3.20 -1.51
C LEU A 125 8.77 3.92 -2.83
N THR A 126 7.81 4.85 -2.84
CA THR A 126 7.43 5.60 -4.04
C THR A 126 8.60 6.42 -4.59
N LYS A 127 9.35 7.09 -3.70
CA LYS A 127 10.54 7.87 -4.09
C LYS A 127 11.62 6.98 -4.69
N LYS A 128 12.01 5.92 -4.00
CA LYS A 128 13.01 4.96 -4.49
C LYS A 128 12.53 4.24 -5.75
N GLY A 129 11.25 3.89 -5.82
CA GLY A 129 10.63 3.35 -7.03
C GLY A 129 10.77 4.31 -8.20
N ALA A 130 10.42 5.58 -8.04
CA ALA A 130 10.56 6.59 -9.09
C ALA A 130 12.02 6.77 -9.55
N GLU A 131 12.99 6.70 -8.64
CA GLU A 131 14.42 6.75 -8.96
C GLU A 131 14.88 5.52 -9.77
N LEU A 132 14.31 4.35 -9.50
CA LEU A 132 14.58 3.11 -10.23
C LEU A 132 13.82 3.04 -11.56
N PHE A 133 12.59 3.56 -11.56
CA PHE A 133 11.67 3.58 -12.70
C PHE A 133 11.87 4.79 -13.64
N HIS A 134 13.08 5.12 -14.02
CA HIS A 134 13.29 5.71 -15.34
C HIS A 134 13.16 4.60 -16.43
N LEU A 135 12.20 3.70 -16.23
CA LEU A 135 11.65 2.89 -17.31
C LEU A 135 10.85 3.85 -18.18
N ASP A 136 11.17 3.95 -19.45
CA ASP A 136 10.33 4.68 -20.37
C ASP A 136 8.95 3.99 -20.53
N SER A 137 8.04 4.64 -21.20
CA SER A 137 6.67 4.12 -21.39
C SER A 137 6.64 2.81 -22.20
N GLU A 138 7.65 2.57 -23.05
CA GLU A 138 7.76 1.35 -23.87
C GLU A 138 8.14 0.16 -23.01
N ASP A 139 9.13 0.30 -22.12
CA ASP A 139 9.53 -0.74 -21.16
C ASP A 139 8.36 -1.18 -20.25
N THR A 140 7.54 -0.23 -19.81
CA THR A 140 6.38 -0.51 -18.94
C THR A 140 5.28 -1.26 -19.70
N ALA A 141 5.04 -0.88 -20.96
CA ALA A 141 4.06 -1.55 -21.80
C ALA A 141 4.51 -2.99 -22.14
N GLU A 142 5.78 -3.21 -22.35
CA GLU A 142 6.34 -4.55 -22.64
C GLU A 142 6.17 -5.50 -21.45
N LEU A 143 6.45 -5.02 -20.22
CA LEU A 143 6.27 -5.80 -19.00
C LEU A 143 4.80 -6.15 -18.72
N SER A 144 3.88 -5.23 -18.97
CA SER A 144 2.45 -5.44 -18.73
C SER A 144 1.81 -6.43 -19.71
N ASN A 145 2.44 -6.70 -20.84
CA ASN A 145 1.96 -7.61 -21.87
C ASN A 145 2.54 -9.03 -21.78
N LEU A 146 3.39 -9.31 -20.78
CA LEU A 146 3.95 -10.64 -20.58
C LEU A 146 2.85 -11.65 -20.25
N SER A 147 2.83 -12.77 -20.97
CA SER A 147 2.02 -13.92 -20.59
C SER A 147 2.55 -14.56 -19.30
N PRO A 148 1.71 -15.27 -18.52
CA PRO A 148 2.16 -15.99 -17.32
C PRO A 148 3.32 -16.97 -17.57
N LYS A 149 3.40 -17.54 -18.77
CA LYS A 149 4.49 -18.44 -19.17
C LYS A 149 5.80 -17.67 -19.33
N GLU A 150 5.76 -16.55 -20.05
CA GLU A 150 6.95 -15.69 -20.26
C GLU A 150 7.45 -15.10 -18.94
N LEU A 151 6.53 -14.73 -18.04
CA LEU A 151 6.88 -14.28 -16.70
C LEU A 151 7.59 -15.40 -15.90
N LYS A 152 7.08 -16.64 -15.98
CA LYS A 152 7.70 -17.79 -15.32
C LYS A 152 9.09 -18.07 -15.91
N ASP A 153 9.21 -18.15 -17.24
CA ASP A 153 10.48 -18.38 -17.91
C ASP A 153 11.53 -17.30 -17.53
N PHE A 154 11.07 -16.07 -17.31
CA PHE A 154 11.90 -14.98 -16.81
C PHE A 154 12.38 -15.20 -15.37
N LEU A 155 11.50 -15.60 -14.45
CA LEU A 155 11.84 -15.87 -13.06
C LEU A 155 12.83 -17.03 -12.94
N ASP A 156 12.58 -18.12 -13.65
CA ASP A 156 13.46 -19.30 -13.69
C ASP A 156 14.86 -18.93 -14.24
N TRP A 157 14.91 -18.10 -15.30
CA TRP A 157 16.17 -17.62 -15.85
C TRP A 157 16.95 -16.68 -14.90
N SER A 158 16.24 -15.89 -14.10
CA SER A 158 16.87 -14.94 -13.16
C SER A 158 17.53 -15.65 -11.98
N GLU A 159 16.98 -16.79 -11.55
CA GLU A 159 17.57 -17.61 -10.48
C GLU A 159 18.87 -18.28 -10.88
N ASP A 160 19.02 -18.69 -12.15
CA ASP A 160 20.22 -19.35 -12.67
C ASP A 160 21.42 -18.39 -12.88
N LYS A 161 21.21 -17.08 -12.79
CA LYS A 161 22.23 -16.07 -13.11
C LYS A 161 22.65 -15.15 -11.95
N ILE A 162 22.07 -15.38 -10.77
CA ILE A 162 22.40 -14.67 -9.54
C ILE A 162 23.27 -15.52 -8.64
#